data_12adf9679d8873658bf8d1c96271de90
#
_entry.id   12adf9679d8873658bf8d1c96271de90
#
_cell.length_a   1.000
_cell.length_b   1.000
_cell.length_c   1.000
_cell.angle_alpha   90.00
_cell.angle_beta   90.00
_cell.angle_gamma   90.00
#
_symmetry.space_group_name_H-M   'P 1'
#
loop_
_entity.id
_entity.type
_entity.pdbx_description
1 polymer ?
#
loop_
_entity_poly.entity_id
_entity_poly.type
_entity_poly.pdbx_seq_one_letter_code
_entity_poly.pdbx_strand_id
1 'polypeptide(L)'
;WELLKKLPTSGAGKTVSELTNDLNALSFKVSKRQVERDLKQLQSVMKIECNDKSKPYGWRWVKGASRHLAAMSLPEALSWQLVSDTIKPLLPLSILNSLEPHFFEAKQKLSLLENDHPAAKWTQKIRVVQPSLPLIAPVITLSVLEAVQQALLNNQQIEVNYHSAGNPLGKMMRLHPLALVQRGLVSYLVATVADYSDVRIFALHRIEQAELIDKIVQIPSEFNIDAYIKAGALHFGNGDNINLEIRVSDWLKKILEETPLSLCQTISSLNEQPIIKASVTYTVQLEWWLL
;
A
#
# COMPACT_ATOMS: atom_id res chain seq x y z
N TRP A 1 19.09 -19.97 6.31
CA TRP A 1 17.69 -20.13 5.90
C TRP A 1 17.39 -21.55 5.42
N GLU A 2 18.21 -22.14 4.59
CA GLU A 2 18.02 -23.53 4.12
C GLU A 2 17.98 -24.52 5.29
N LEU A 3 18.78 -24.31 6.33
CA LEU A 3 18.76 -25.10 7.54
C LEU A 3 17.35 -25.06 8.21
N LEU A 4 16.75 -23.88 8.34
CA LEU A 4 15.42 -23.71 8.94
C LEU A 4 14.30 -24.35 8.11
N LYS A 5 14.40 -24.34 6.78
CA LYS A 5 13.45 -25.04 5.89
C LYS A 5 13.47 -26.55 6.08
N LYS A 6 14.58 -27.12 6.49
CA LYS A 6 14.74 -28.58 6.70
C LYS A 6 14.25 -29.06 8.06
N LEU A 7 13.97 -28.13 9.02
CA LEU A 7 13.45 -28.48 10.32
C LEU A 7 11.98 -28.92 10.24
N PRO A 8 11.60 -30.05 10.85
CA PRO A 8 10.20 -30.49 10.93
C PRO A 8 9.41 -29.64 11.96
N THR A 9 8.10 -29.59 11.80
CA THR A 9 7.17 -28.92 12.74
C THR A 9 6.60 -29.87 13.79
N SER A 10 6.82 -31.18 13.63
CA SER A 10 6.29 -32.22 14.53
C SER A 10 7.25 -33.41 14.61
N GLY A 11 7.00 -34.31 15.54
CA GLY A 11 7.81 -35.51 15.72
C GLY A 11 9.06 -35.27 16.57
N ALA A 12 10.01 -36.19 16.49
CA ALA A 12 11.24 -36.18 17.31
C ALA A 12 12.23 -35.06 16.91
N GLY A 13 12.04 -34.45 15.76
CA GLY A 13 12.99 -33.52 15.19
C GLY A 13 14.00 -34.19 14.25
N LYS A 14 14.84 -33.41 13.55
CA LYS A 14 15.96 -33.92 12.76
C LYS A 14 17.27 -33.73 13.49
N THR A 15 18.14 -34.75 13.41
CA THR A 15 19.46 -34.69 14.02
C THR A 15 20.40 -33.75 13.26
N VAL A 16 21.45 -33.27 13.91
CA VAL A 16 22.50 -32.47 13.28
C VAL A 16 23.12 -33.18 12.07
N SER A 17 23.26 -34.53 12.16
CA SER A 17 23.81 -35.32 11.05
C SER A 17 22.89 -35.33 9.83
N GLU A 18 21.60 -35.54 10.01
CA GLU A 18 20.61 -35.48 8.92
C GLU A 18 20.55 -34.11 8.28
N LEU A 19 20.52 -33.04 9.10
CA LEU A 19 20.51 -31.67 8.61
C LEU A 19 21.80 -31.31 7.83
N THR A 20 22.95 -31.81 8.29
CA THR A 20 24.23 -31.64 7.58
C THR A 20 24.20 -32.33 6.23
N ASN A 21 23.67 -33.55 6.15
CA ASN A 21 23.55 -34.30 4.91
C ASN A 21 22.57 -33.61 3.94
N ASP A 22 21.43 -33.13 4.44
CA ASP A 22 20.44 -32.40 3.67
C ASP A 22 21.02 -31.12 3.06
N LEU A 23 21.83 -30.37 3.81
CA LEU A 23 22.49 -29.15 3.34
C LEU A 23 23.59 -29.44 2.31
N ASN A 24 24.42 -30.48 2.56
CA ASN A 24 25.45 -30.86 1.62
C ASN A 24 24.88 -31.41 0.31
N ALA A 25 23.70 -32.07 0.35
CA ALA A 25 22.99 -32.46 -0.87
C ALA A 25 22.50 -31.27 -1.70
N LEU A 26 22.31 -30.12 -1.07
CA LEU A 26 21.99 -28.85 -1.74
C LEU A 26 23.26 -28.04 -2.14
N SER A 27 24.42 -28.67 -2.14
CA SER A 27 25.73 -28.08 -2.48
C SER A 27 26.27 -27.06 -1.46
N PHE A 28 25.70 -26.98 -0.25
CA PHE A 28 26.29 -26.22 0.86
C PHE A 28 27.40 -27.05 1.51
N LYS A 29 28.62 -26.59 1.44
CA LYS A 29 29.78 -27.26 2.08
C LYS A 29 29.83 -26.91 3.57
N VAL A 30 29.05 -27.61 4.40
CA VAL A 30 28.97 -27.35 5.84
C VAL A 30 29.37 -28.56 6.67
N SER A 31 30.02 -28.33 7.83
CA SER A 31 30.37 -29.35 8.81
C SER A 31 29.28 -29.49 9.88
N LYS A 32 29.21 -30.67 10.54
CA LYS A 32 28.29 -30.89 11.68
C LYS A 32 28.47 -29.85 12.79
N ARG A 33 29.70 -29.48 13.10
CA ARG A 33 30.03 -28.48 14.14
C ARG A 33 29.47 -27.09 13.76
N GLN A 34 29.52 -26.74 12.51
CA GLN A 34 28.95 -25.49 12.01
C GLN A 34 27.42 -25.49 12.11
N VAL A 35 26.76 -26.55 11.63
CA VAL A 35 25.31 -26.72 11.72
C VAL A 35 24.83 -26.66 13.17
N GLU A 36 25.53 -27.32 14.11
CA GLU A 36 25.19 -27.29 15.52
C GLU A 36 25.33 -25.89 16.13
N ARG A 37 26.41 -25.17 15.81
CA ARG A 37 26.60 -23.79 16.27
C ARG A 37 25.51 -22.87 15.73
N ASP A 38 25.18 -23.01 14.44
CA ASP A 38 24.17 -22.18 13.78
C ASP A 38 22.77 -22.46 14.36
N LEU A 39 22.43 -23.72 14.66
CA LEU A 39 21.18 -24.08 15.35
C LEU A 39 21.07 -23.45 16.75
N LYS A 40 22.16 -23.45 17.53
CA LYS A 40 22.19 -22.81 18.85
C LYS A 40 22.03 -21.29 18.75
N GLN A 41 22.65 -20.66 17.77
CA GLN A 41 22.46 -19.24 17.50
C GLN A 41 21.02 -18.93 17.04
N LEU A 42 20.49 -19.74 16.13
CA LEU A 42 19.12 -19.58 15.64
C LEU A 42 18.07 -19.81 16.74
N GLN A 43 18.35 -20.66 17.72
CA GLN A 43 17.44 -20.89 18.86
C GLN A 43 17.20 -19.62 19.69
N SER A 44 18.17 -18.71 19.77
CA SER A 44 18.01 -17.44 20.49
C SER A 44 17.10 -16.42 19.78
N VAL A 45 16.92 -16.55 18.47
CA VAL A 45 16.20 -15.59 17.61
C VAL A 45 14.96 -16.20 16.95
N MET A 46 14.90 -17.54 16.85
CA MET A 46 13.83 -18.27 16.19
C MET A 46 13.16 -19.23 17.17
N LYS A 47 11.87 -19.47 16.98
CA LYS A 47 11.11 -20.45 17.78
C LYS A 47 11.44 -21.88 17.35
N ILE A 48 12.70 -22.29 17.48
CA ILE A 48 13.15 -23.67 17.30
C ILE A 48 13.57 -24.26 18.64
N GLU A 49 13.42 -25.55 18.78
CA GLU A 49 13.76 -26.26 20.01
C GLU A 49 14.59 -27.54 19.71
N CYS A 50 15.46 -27.87 20.63
CA CYS A 50 16.14 -29.15 20.63
C CYS A 50 15.37 -30.14 21.52
N ASN A 51 14.93 -31.24 20.94
CA ASN A 51 14.38 -32.36 21.72
C ASN A 51 15.52 -33.19 22.30
N ASP A 52 15.80 -33.02 23.58
CA ASP A 52 16.87 -33.66 24.34
C ASP A 52 16.38 -34.86 25.16
N LYS A 53 15.09 -35.25 25.03
CA LYS A 53 14.48 -36.36 25.79
C LYS A 53 15.07 -37.73 25.44
N SER A 54 15.64 -37.86 24.23
CA SER A 54 16.28 -39.12 23.78
C SER A 54 17.44 -38.80 22.83
N LYS A 55 18.51 -39.62 22.86
CA LYS A 55 19.62 -39.53 21.89
C LYS A 55 19.29 -40.37 20.66
N PRO A 56 19.65 -39.92 19.47
CA PRO A 56 20.27 -38.61 19.14
C PRO A 56 19.29 -37.46 19.25
N TYR A 57 19.78 -36.29 19.71
CA TYR A 57 18.98 -35.06 19.85
C TYR A 57 18.45 -34.57 18.53
N GLY A 58 17.15 -34.22 18.48
CA GLY A 58 16.47 -33.75 17.28
C GLY A 58 16.08 -32.29 17.40
N TRP A 59 16.29 -31.55 16.33
CA TRP A 59 15.89 -30.15 16.20
C TRP A 59 14.59 -30.02 15.42
N ARG A 60 13.68 -29.17 15.90
CA ARG A 60 12.40 -28.92 15.26
C ARG A 60 11.88 -27.51 15.56
N TRP A 61 10.88 -27.09 14.83
CA TRP A 61 10.11 -25.90 15.18
C TRP A 61 9.28 -26.16 16.46
N VAL A 62 9.16 -25.13 17.33
CA VAL A 62 8.22 -25.14 18.44
C VAL A 62 6.80 -25.27 17.89
N LYS A 63 5.94 -26.05 18.54
CA LYS A 63 4.56 -26.27 18.10
C LYS A 63 3.83 -24.93 17.96
N GLY A 64 3.26 -24.66 16.77
CA GLY A 64 2.61 -23.39 16.43
C GLY A 64 3.55 -22.27 15.92
N ALA A 65 4.86 -22.51 15.81
CA ALA A 65 5.76 -21.59 15.16
C ALA A 65 5.57 -21.62 13.65
N SER A 66 5.62 -20.43 13.03
CA SER A 66 5.42 -20.29 11.59
C SER A 66 6.65 -20.80 10.80
N ARG A 67 6.43 -21.76 9.89
CA ARG A 67 7.44 -22.15 8.88
C ARG A 67 7.57 -21.12 7.77
N HIS A 68 6.60 -20.21 7.65
CA HIS A 68 6.56 -19.24 6.56
C HIS A 68 7.78 -18.31 6.54
N LEU A 69 8.28 -17.92 7.73
CA LEU A 69 9.48 -17.07 7.82
C LEU A 69 10.70 -17.69 7.14
N ALA A 70 10.89 -19.02 7.28
CA ALA A 70 11.99 -19.73 6.61
C ALA A 70 11.73 -19.97 5.13
N ALA A 71 10.45 -20.07 4.73
CA ALA A 71 10.02 -20.28 3.35
C ALA A 71 10.05 -18.99 2.53
N MET A 72 9.76 -17.84 3.16
CA MET A 72 9.73 -16.53 2.50
C MET A 72 11.13 -16.18 1.95
N SER A 73 11.23 -15.88 0.67
CA SER A 73 12.47 -15.40 0.05
C SER A 73 12.76 -13.93 0.43
N LEU A 74 14.00 -13.46 0.23
CA LEU A 74 14.33 -12.04 0.46
C LEU A 74 13.54 -11.10 -0.47
N PRO A 75 13.40 -11.38 -1.80
CA PRO A 75 12.53 -10.58 -2.66
C PRO A 75 11.07 -10.54 -2.20
N GLU A 76 10.51 -11.65 -1.73
CA GLU A 76 9.15 -11.68 -1.17
C GLU A 76 9.04 -10.80 0.08
N ALA A 77 9.99 -10.88 1.01
CA ALA A 77 9.99 -10.05 2.21
C ALA A 77 10.07 -8.55 1.87
N LEU A 78 10.92 -8.18 0.89
CA LEU A 78 10.99 -6.81 0.39
C LEU A 78 9.67 -6.35 -0.24
N SER A 79 9.03 -7.20 -1.04
CA SER A 79 7.75 -6.92 -1.66
C SER A 79 6.66 -6.71 -0.61
N TRP A 80 6.55 -7.59 0.39
CA TRP A 80 5.61 -7.45 1.49
C TRP A 80 5.81 -6.17 2.30
N GLN A 81 7.06 -5.80 2.55
CA GLN A 81 7.36 -4.53 3.23
C GLN A 81 6.92 -3.32 2.42
N LEU A 82 7.19 -3.29 1.09
CA LEU A 82 6.75 -2.20 0.21
C LEU A 82 5.22 -2.12 0.12
N VAL A 83 4.54 -3.26 0.05
CA VAL A 83 3.06 -3.32 0.08
C VAL A 83 2.53 -2.78 1.41
N SER A 84 3.13 -3.18 2.54
CA SER A 84 2.74 -2.66 3.85
C SER A 84 2.87 -1.14 3.93
N ASP A 85 3.96 -0.59 3.42
CA ASP A 85 4.24 0.84 3.51
C ASP A 85 3.33 1.69 2.61
N THR A 86 2.81 1.11 1.51
CA THR A 86 2.11 1.87 0.46
C THR A 86 0.61 1.60 0.45
N ILE A 87 0.18 0.35 0.56
CA ILE A 87 -1.21 -0.08 0.29
C ILE A 87 -1.99 -0.34 1.59
N LYS A 88 -1.31 -0.63 2.69
CA LYS A 88 -1.94 -0.95 3.99
C LYS A 88 -3.11 -0.01 4.36
N PRO A 89 -3.03 1.33 4.18
CA PRO A 89 -4.13 2.24 4.52
C PRO A 89 -5.40 2.06 3.66
N LEU A 90 -5.28 1.40 2.50
CA LEU A 90 -6.39 1.21 1.55
C LEU A 90 -7.07 -0.16 1.70
N LEU A 91 -6.46 -1.09 2.45
CA LEU A 91 -6.97 -2.45 2.60
C LEU A 91 -8.11 -2.51 3.63
N PRO A 92 -9.21 -3.23 3.31
CA PRO A 92 -10.22 -3.59 4.29
C PRO A 92 -9.63 -4.32 5.50
N LEU A 93 -10.17 -4.06 6.70
CA LEU A 93 -9.65 -4.66 7.93
C LEU A 93 -9.63 -6.18 7.89
N SER A 94 -10.65 -6.80 7.28
CA SER A 94 -10.72 -8.26 7.09
C SER A 94 -9.55 -8.81 6.27
N ILE A 95 -9.17 -8.12 5.20
CA ILE A 95 -8.02 -8.46 4.36
C ILE A 95 -6.74 -8.15 5.11
N LEU A 96 -6.65 -6.99 5.76
CA LEU A 96 -5.48 -6.58 6.54
C LEU A 96 -5.15 -7.61 7.62
N ASN A 97 -6.14 -8.07 8.39
CA ASN A 97 -5.95 -9.09 9.42
C ASN A 97 -5.41 -10.43 8.86
N SER A 98 -5.79 -10.79 7.64
CA SER A 98 -5.26 -11.98 6.97
C SER A 98 -3.82 -11.81 6.47
N LEU A 99 -3.41 -10.57 6.14
CA LEU A 99 -2.07 -10.25 5.64
C LEU A 99 -1.08 -9.85 6.75
N GLU A 100 -1.56 -9.43 7.92
CA GLU A 100 -0.72 -8.98 9.03
C GLU A 100 0.37 -9.99 9.43
N PRO A 101 0.13 -11.32 9.46
CA PRO A 101 1.19 -12.30 9.69
C PRO A 101 2.32 -12.22 8.66
N HIS A 102 1.99 -12.00 7.37
CA HIS A 102 2.98 -11.88 6.30
C HIS A 102 3.81 -10.59 6.41
N PHE A 103 3.16 -9.48 6.77
CA PHE A 103 3.87 -8.21 7.02
C PHE A 103 4.83 -8.34 8.20
N PHE A 104 4.38 -8.98 9.28
CA PHE A 104 5.20 -9.23 10.45
C PHE A 104 6.40 -10.13 10.13
N GLU A 105 6.18 -11.25 9.44
CA GLU A 105 7.23 -12.19 9.02
C GLU A 105 8.24 -11.53 8.07
N ALA A 106 7.76 -10.73 7.11
CA ALA A 106 8.61 -9.97 6.21
C ALA A 106 9.53 -9.01 6.97
N LYS A 107 8.95 -8.23 7.88
CA LYS A 107 9.69 -7.30 8.73
C LYS A 107 10.74 -8.01 9.60
N GLN A 108 10.38 -9.13 10.22
CA GLN A 108 11.33 -9.93 11.00
C GLN A 108 12.47 -10.45 10.12
N LYS A 109 12.16 -10.99 8.94
CA LYS A 109 13.18 -11.50 8.03
C LYS A 109 14.16 -10.42 7.60
N LEU A 110 13.66 -9.24 7.24
CA LEU A 110 14.50 -8.12 6.82
C LEU A 110 15.40 -7.64 7.96
N SER A 111 14.86 -7.52 9.19
CA SER A 111 15.64 -7.11 10.35
C SER A 111 16.77 -8.09 10.70
N LEU A 112 16.52 -9.40 10.56
CA LEU A 112 17.54 -10.44 10.81
C LEU A 112 18.66 -10.44 9.76
N LEU A 113 18.34 -10.04 8.52
CA LEU A 113 19.31 -9.99 7.41
C LEU A 113 19.97 -8.62 7.24
N GLU A 114 19.55 -7.62 8.01
CA GLU A 114 19.96 -6.22 7.85
C GLU A 114 21.49 -6.03 7.93
N ASN A 115 22.16 -6.78 8.81
CA ASN A 115 23.62 -6.67 8.98
C ASN A 115 24.41 -7.47 7.94
N ASP A 116 23.84 -8.57 7.45
CA ASP A 116 24.59 -9.57 6.66
C ASP A 116 24.29 -9.50 5.16
N HIS A 117 23.19 -8.84 4.76
CA HIS A 117 22.78 -8.82 3.36
C HIS A 117 22.45 -7.41 2.86
N PRO A 118 23.21 -6.88 1.87
CA PRO A 118 22.99 -5.51 1.35
C PRO A 118 21.56 -5.25 0.84
N ALA A 119 20.89 -6.27 0.27
CA ALA A 119 19.54 -6.14 -0.22
C ALA A 119 18.50 -5.99 0.91
N ALA A 120 18.76 -6.49 2.13
CA ALA A 120 17.84 -6.28 3.26
C ALA A 120 17.74 -4.79 3.66
N LYS A 121 18.78 -4.00 3.36
CA LYS A 121 18.79 -2.55 3.59
C LYS A 121 18.11 -1.75 2.46
N TRP A 122 17.61 -2.41 1.43
CA TRP A 122 17.03 -1.75 0.27
C TRP A 122 15.87 -0.83 0.63
N THR A 123 14.96 -1.29 1.49
CA THR A 123 13.82 -0.48 1.97
C THR A 123 14.23 0.77 2.73
N GLN A 124 15.41 0.79 3.34
CA GLN A 124 15.95 1.98 4.01
C GLN A 124 16.47 3.03 3.02
N LYS A 125 16.82 2.61 1.79
CA LYS A 125 17.43 3.46 0.76
C LYS A 125 16.40 4.03 -0.22
N ILE A 126 15.17 3.51 -0.23
CA ILE A 126 14.11 3.95 -1.15
C ILE A 126 13.05 4.71 -0.36
N ARG A 127 12.66 5.86 -0.88
CA ARG A 127 11.52 6.64 -0.38
C ARG A 127 10.75 7.21 -1.56
N VAL A 128 9.43 7.23 -1.44
CA VAL A 128 8.55 7.96 -2.34
C VAL A 128 8.19 9.27 -1.64
N VAL A 129 8.60 10.37 -2.24
CA VAL A 129 8.26 11.72 -1.73
C VAL A 129 7.15 12.28 -2.62
N GLN A 130 6.04 12.64 -2.03
CA GLN A 130 4.94 13.28 -2.77
C GLN A 130 5.38 14.69 -3.19
N PRO A 131 5.12 15.11 -4.44
CA PRO A 131 5.49 16.44 -4.93
C PRO A 131 4.51 17.53 -4.43
N SER A 132 4.25 17.54 -3.13
CA SER A 132 3.33 18.49 -2.49
C SER A 132 3.92 18.96 -1.15
N LEU A 133 3.38 20.05 -0.61
CA LEU A 133 3.74 20.49 0.73
C LEU A 133 3.51 19.37 1.75
N PRO A 134 4.39 19.22 2.76
CA PRO A 134 4.24 18.22 3.81
C PRO A 134 3.10 18.63 4.77
N LEU A 135 1.87 18.32 4.38
CA LEU A 135 0.68 18.55 5.19
C LEU A 135 0.48 17.37 6.16
N ILE A 136 -0.26 17.64 7.24
CA ILE A 136 -0.68 16.59 8.18
C ILE A 136 -1.94 15.91 7.61
N ALA A 137 -1.92 14.58 7.55
CA ALA A 137 -3.07 13.81 7.10
C ALA A 137 -4.29 14.04 8.01
N PRO A 138 -5.49 14.24 7.47
CA PRO A 138 -6.69 14.33 8.28
C PRO A 138 -7.00 12.98 8.94
N VAL A 139 -7.52 13.05 10.17
CA VAL A 139 -7.91 11.85 10.92
C VAL A 139 -9.24 11.32 10.39
N ILE A 140 -9.30 10.04 10.07
CA ILE A 140 -10.51 9.32 9.69
C ILE A 140 -10.90 8.43 10.88
N THR A 141 -12.16 8.49 11.29
CA THR A 141 -12.71 7.61 12.34
C THR A 141 -12.66 6.16 11.85
N LEU A 142 -12.12 5.26 12.66
CA LEU A 142 -11.90 3.87 12.27
C LEU A 142 -13.21 3.17 11.87
N SER A 143 -14.30 3.37 12.63
CA SER A 143 -15.61 2.80 12.31
C SER A 143 -16.17 3.28 10.96
N VAL A 144 -15.89 4.51 10.57
CA VAL A 144 -16.28 5.04 9.25
C VAL A 144 -15.48 4.36 8.14
N LEU A 145 -14.17 4.22 8.33
CA LEU A 145 -13.32 3.54 7.35
C LEU A 145 -13.74 2.09 7.17
N GLU A 146 -13.99 1.38 8.26
CA GLU A 146 -14.44 -0.02 8.25
C GLU A 146 -15.80 -0.16 7.54
N ALA A 147 -16.77 0.69 7.86
CA ALA A 147 -18.10 0.66 7.22
C ALA A 147 -18.00 0.91 5.72
N VAL A 148 -17.23 1.90 5.27
CA VAL A 148 -17.01 2.19 3.85
C VAL A 148 -16.32 1.03 3.13
N GLN A 149 -15.28 0.47 3.72
CA GLN A 149 -14.55 -0.66 3.15
C GLN A 149 -15.44 -1.91 3.05
N GLN A 150 -16.22 -2.19 4.09
CA GLN A 150 -17.17 -3.31 4.11
C GLN A 150 -18.27 -3.13 3.06
N ALA A 151 -18.79 -1.90 2.92
CA ALA A 151 -19.79 -1.58 1.91
C ALA A 151 -19.27 -1.80 0.49
N LEU A 152 -18.05 -1.36 0.20
CA LEU A 152 -17.41 -1.59 -1.09
C LEU A 152 -17.15 -3.08 -1.35
N LEU A 153 -16.70 -3.83 -0.34
CA LEU A 153 -16.43 -5.26 -0.46
C LEU A 153 -17.71 -6.07 -0.75
N ASN A 154 -18.81 -5.71 -0.09
CA ASN A 154 -20.08 -6.43 -0.19
C ASN A 154 -21.04 -5.83 -1.22
N ASN A 155 -20.67 -4.76 -1.92
CA ASN A 155 -21.58 -4.00 -2.79
C ASN A 155 -22.85 -3.57 -2.08
N GLN A 156 -22.72 -3.01 -0.87
CA GLN A 156 -23.83 -2.54 -0.04
C GLN A 156 -23.91 -1.01 0.00
N GLN A 157 -25.12 -0.50 0.18
CA GLN A 157 -25.36 0.93 0.44
C GLN A 157 -24.95 1.28 1.86
N ILE A 158 -24.64 2.57 2.09
CA ILE A 158 -24.36 3.12 3.43
C ILE A 158 -25.22 4.36 3.67
N GLU A 159 -25.59 4.56 4.92
CA GLU A 159 -26.10 5.83 5.43
C GLU A 159 -24.99 6.56 6.15
N VAL A 160 -24.76 7.82 5.82
CA VAL A 160 -23.67 8.62 6.38
C VAL A 160 -24.17 9.98 6.89
N ASN A 161 -23.55 10.47 7.98
CA ASN A 161 -23.62 11.88 8.34
C ASN A 161 -22.40 12.59 7.77
N TYR A 162 -22.58 13.45 6.77
CA TYR A 162 -21.52 14.11 6.02
C TYR A 162 -21.48 15.61 6.25
N HIS A 163 -20.31 16.13 6.61
CA HIS A 163 -20.04 17.56 6.81
C HIS A 163 -19.37 18.13 5.56
N SER A 164 -20.11 18.87 4.74
CA SER A 164 -19.50 19.57 3.59
C SER A 164 -18.81 20.85 4.04
N ALA A 165 -17.90 21.38 3.20
CA ALA A 165 -17.19 22.63 3.52
C ALA A 165 -18.13 23.83 3.72
N GLY A 166 -19.32 23.82 3.10
CA GLY A 166 -20.33 24.87 3.24
C GLY A 166 -21.45 24.58 4.24
N ASN A 167 -21.48 23.38 4.86
CA ASN A 167 -22.49 23.02 5.84
C ASN A 167 -21.87 22.25 7.02
N PRO A 168 -21.52 22.95 8.11
CA PRO A 168 -20.89 22.33 9.29
C PRO A 168 -21.87 21.49 10.13
N LEU A 169 -23.18 21.64 9.98
CA LEU A 169 -24.18 20.90 10.78
C LEU A 169 -24.29 19.43 10.35
N GLY A 170 -23.64 19.04 9.27
CA GLY A 170 -23.77 17.70 8.71
C GLY A 170 -25.13 17.49 8.02
N LYS A 171 -25.17 16.45 7.20
CA LYS A 171 -26.38 16.00 6.51
C LYS A 171 -26.39 14.49 6.43
N MET A 172 -27.48 13.88 6.89
CA MET A 172 -27.72 12.46 6.67
C MET A 172 -28.01 12.22 5.18
N MET A 173 -27.31 11.25 4.60
CA MET A 173 -27.53 10.87 3.21
C MET A 173 -27.21 9.39 2.99
N ARG A 174 -27.96 8.79 2.10
CA ARG A 174 -27.75 7.42 1.64
C ARG A 174 -26.82 7.47 0.42
N LEU A 175 -25.75 6.70 0.49
CA LEU A 175 -24.74 6.62 -0.58
C LEU A 175 -24.69 5.21 -1.17
N HIS A 176 -24.36 5.17 -2.46
CA HIS A 176 -24.00 3.96 -3.18
C HIS A 176 -22.48 3.99 -3.43
N PRO A 177 -21.68 3.35 -2.57
CA PRO A 177 -20.22 3.28 -2.70
C PRO A 177 -19.79 2.64 -4.02
N LEU A 178 -18.95 3.32 -4.78
CA LEU A 178 -18.46 2.84 -6.08
C LEU A 178 -16.96 2.56 -6.06
N ALA A 179 -16.16 3.41 -5.40
CA ALA A 179 -14.72 3.24 -5.26
C ALA A 179 -14.15 4.02 -4.07
N LEU A 180 -13.01 3.55 -3.55
CA LEU A 180 -12.18 4.26 -2.58
C LEU A 180 -10.90 4.71 -3.28
N VAL A 181 -10.58 6.00 -3.19
CA VAL A 181 -9.42 6.58 -3.85
C VAL A 181 -8.58 7.37 -2.85
N GLN A 182 -7.28 7.07 -2.82
CA GLN A 182 -6.31 7.85 -2.06
C GLN A 182 -5.68 8.90 -2.98
N ARG A 183 -5.81 10.18 -2.61
CA ARG A 183 -5.17 11.30 -3.30
C ARG A 183 -4.26 12.04 -2.32
N GLY A 184 -2.96 11.84 -2.45
CA GLY A 184 -2.01 12.32 -1.46
C GLY A 184 -2.36 11.81 -0.07
N LEU A 185 -2.61 12.73 0.88
CA LEU A 185 -2.93 12.39 2.28
C LEU A 185 -4.43 12.22 2.54
N VAL A 186 -5.30 12.42 1.55
CA VAL A 186 -6.75 12.40 1.74
C VAL A 186 -7.36 11.19 1.04
N SER A 187 -8.19 10.44 1.76
CA SER A 187 -9.00 9.34 1.22
C SER A 187 -10.37 9.87 0.82
N TYR A 188 -10.83 9.48 -0.36
CA TYR A 188 -12.11 9.86 -0.93
C TYR A 188 -12.94 8.63 -1.26
N LEU A 189 -14.21 8.67 -0.89
CA LEU A 189 -15.24 7.76 -1.38
C LEU A 189 -15.83 8.37 -2.66
N VAL A 190 -15.82 7.60 -3.74
CA VAL A 190 -16.58 7.88 -4.96
C VAL A 190 -17.92 7.17 -4.82
N ALA A 191 -19.02 7.91 -4.92
CA ALA A 191 -20.34 7.37 -4.70
C ALA A 191 -21.42 8.18 -5.44
N THR A 192 -22.60 7.59 -5.66
CA THR A 192 -23.83 8.32 -5.97
C THR A 192 -24.66 8.52 -4.71
N VAL A 193 -25.63 9.46 -4.74
CA VAL A 193 -26.46 9.81 -3.59
C VAL A 193 -27.90 9.37 -3.84
N ALA A 194 -28.44 8.54 -2.98
CA ALA A 194 -29.83 8.07 -3.03
C ALA A 194 -30.25 7.61 -4.45
N ASP A 195 -31.24 8.25 -5.05
CA ASP A 195 -31.76 7.88 -6.35
C ASP A 195 -31.15 8.70 -7.51
N TYR A 196 -30.08 9.47 -7.22
CA TYR A 196 -29.37 10.25 -8.24
C TYR A 196 -28.26 9.41 -8.89
N SER A 197 -28.04 9.60 -10.18
CA SER A 197 -27.01 8.89 -10.95
C SER A 197 -25.67 9.65 -11.04
N ASP A 198 -25.65 10.92 -10.64
CA ASP A 198 -24.44 11.72 -10.66
C ASP A 198 -23.40 11.24 -9.65
N VAL A 199 -22.23 10.91 -10.16
CA VAL A 199 -21.12 10.43 -9.36
C VAL A 199 -20.42 11.60 -8.67
N ARG A 200 -20.23 11.49 -7.36
CA ARG A 200 -19.61 12.52 -6.51
C ARG A 200 -18.48 11.93 -5.68
N ILE A 201 -17.64 12.82 -5.16
CA ILE A 201 -16.54 12.49 -4.27
C ILE A 201 -16.82 13.00 -2.86
N PHE A 202 -16.58 12.14 -1.86
CA PHE A 202 -16.78 12.43 -0.45
C PHE A 202 -15.48 12.20 0.29
N ALA A 203 -14.94 13.24 0.93
CA ALA A 203 -13.75 13.09 1.76
C ALA A 203 -14.08 12.27 3.02
N LEU A 204 -13.40 11.16 3.26
CA LEU A 204 -13.73 10.26 4.37
C LEU A 204 -13.67 10.94 5.74
N HIS A 205 -12.69 11.80 5.96
CA HIS A 205 -12.54 12.53 7.22
C HIS A 205 -13.67 13.53 7.53
N ARG A 206 -14.57 13.78 6.56
CA ARG A 206 -15.77 14.59 6.73
C ARG A 206 -17.03 13.76 6.99
N ILE A 207 -16.91 12.46 7.00
CA ILE A 207 -17.98 11.56 7.43
C ILE A 207 -17.83 11.40 8.95
N GLU A 208 -18.83 11.80 9.70
CA GLU A 208 -18.87 11.66 11.15
C GLU A 208 -19.31 10.25 11.56
N GLN A 209 -20.31 9.72 10.88
CA GLN A 209 -20.90 8.40 11.12
C GLN A 209 -21.20 7.72 9.79
N ALA A 210 -21.01 6.40 9.73
CA ALA A 210 -21.37 5.58 8.59
C ALA A 210 -21.95 4.25 9.07
N GLU A 211 -23.11 3.87 8.54
CA GLU A 211 -23.80 2.62 8.84
C GLU A 211 -24.12 1.87 7.56
N LEU A 212 -23.93 0.54 7.58
CA LEU A 212 -24.28 -0.33 6.47
C LEU A 212 -25.79 -0.44 6.35
N ILE A 213 -26.30 -0.36 5.12
CA ILE A 213 -27.70 -0.64 4.79
C ILE A 213 -27.74 -1.99 4.06
N ASP A 214 -28.62 -2.88 4.48
CA ASP A 214 -28.82 -4.17 3.80
C ASP A 214 -29.58 -4.00 2.47
N LYS A 215 -28.97 -3.24 1.56
CA LYS A 215 -29.42 -3.01 0.19
C LYS A 215 -28.21 -3.00 -0.74
N ILE A 216 -28.40 -3.56 -1.93
CA ILE A 216 -27.36 -3.59 -2.97
C ILE A 216 -27.14 -2.19 -3.55
N VAL A 217 -25.88 -1.89 -3.83
CA VAL A 217 -25.46 -0.67 -4.54
C VAL A 217 -26.07 -0.62 -5.95
N GLN A 218 -26.53 0.56 -6.35
CA GLN A 218 -26.88 0.84 -7.74
C GLN A 218 -25.67 1.49 -8.41
N ILE A 219 -25.06 0.77 -9.32
CA ILE A 219 -23.87 1.25 -10.07
C ILE A 219 -24.39 1.81 -11.40
N PRO A 220 -24.08 3.08 -11.75
CA PRO A 220 -24.41 3.61 -13.06
C PRO A 220 -23.77 2.77 -14.17
N SER A 221 -24.52 2.46 -15.24
CA SER A 221 -24.11 1.50 -16.28
C SER A 221 -22.80 1.87 -16.99
N GLU A 222 -22.50 3.16 -17.09
CA GLU A 222 -21.28 3.67 -17.76
C GLU A 222 -20.17 4.05 -16.78
N PHE A 223 -20.33 3.74 -15.48
CA PHE A 223 -19.31 4.10 -14.50
C PHE A 223 -18.04 3.27 -14.69
N ASN A 224 -16.94 3.98 -14.90
CA ASN A 224 -15.59 3.44 -14.88
C ASN A 224 -14.68 4.36 -14.09
N ILE A 225 -14.03 3.86 -13.05
CA ILE A 225 -13.21 4.67 -12.14
C ILE A 225 -12.02 5.30 -12.85
N ASP A 226 -11.37 4.60 -13.78
CA ASP A 226 -10.21 5.11 -14.50
C ASP A 226 -10.60 6.26 -15.46
N ALA A 227 -11.74 6.12 -16.14
CA ALA A 227 -12.29 7.18 -16.97
C ALA A 227 -12.70 8.40 -16.13
N TYR A 228 -13.31 8.15 -14.96
CA TYR A 228 -13.70 9.21 -14.01
C TYR A 228 -12.49 9.99 -13.48
N ILE A 229 -11.39 9.30 -13.16
CA ILE A 229 -10.14 9.92 -12.74
C ILE A 229 -9.52 10.73 -13.91
N LYS A 230 -9.47 10.15 -15.12
CA LYS A 230 -8.93 10.83 -16.32
C LYS A 230 -9.70 12.08 -16.70
N ALA A 231 -11.01 12.10 -16.47
CA ALA A 231 -11.85 13.28 -16.67
C ALA A 231 -11.57 14.41 -15.65
N GLY A 232 -10.61 14.24 -14.73
CA GLY A 232 -10.19 15.29 -13.80
C GLY A 232 -11.03 15.44 -12.54
N ALA A 233 -11.98 14.52 -12.27
CA ALA A 233 -12.88 14.60 -11.11
C ALA A 233 -12.15 14.74 -9.77
N LEU A 234 -11.06 14.00 -9.56
CA LEU A 234 -10.24 14.08 -8.35
C LEU A 234 -9.29 15.30 -8.31
N HIS A 235 -9.17 16.02 -9.41
CA HIS A 235 -8.47 17.29 -9.48
C HIS A 235 -9.41 18.50 -9.34
N PHE A 236 -10.68 18.22 -8.98
CA PHE A 236 -11.74 19.23 -8.85
C PHE A 236 -11.95 20.01 -10.15
N GLY A 237 -11.86 19.33 -11.29
CA GLY A 237 -12.08 19.86 -12.63
C GLY A 237 -13.41 19.39 -13.22
N ASN A 238 -13.88 20.13 -14.25
CA ASN A 238 -15.09 19.81 -14.97
C ASN A 238 -14.85 18.88 -16.19
N GLY A 239 -13.58 18.45 -16.39
CA GLY A 239 -13.19 17.67 -17.56
C GLY A 239 -12.96 18.48 -18.84
N ASP A 240 -13.18 19.79 -18.82
CA ASP A 240 -12.96 20.64 -19.98
C ASP A 240 -11.46 20.79 -20.28
N ASN A 241 -11.08 20.63 -21.53
CA ASN A 241 -9.74 20.91 -21.98
C ASN A 241 -9.59 22.39 -22.40
N ILE A 242 -8.52 23.00 -21.91
CA ILE A 242 -8.14 24.37 -22.26
C ILE A 242 -6.78 24.39 -22.98
N ASN A 243 -6.61 25.38 -23.80
CA ASN A 243 -5.31 25.70 -24.38
C ASN A 243 -4.61 26.72 -23.47
N LEU A 244 -3.68 26.19 -22.64
CA LEU A 244 -2.89 26.98 -21.71
C LEU A 244 -1.73 27.63 -22.47
N GLU A 245 -1.53 28.94 -22.27
CA GLU A 245 -0.36 29.67 -22.70
C GLU A 245 0.20 30.48 -21.55
N ILE A 246 1.41 30.16 -21.10
CA ILE A 246 2.03 30.76 -19.92
C ILE A 246 3.46 31.20 -20.21
N ARG A 247 3.86 32.31 -19.62
CA ARG A 247 5.27 32.74 -19.54
C ARG A 247 5.89 32.10 -18.30
N VAL A 248 7.08 31.57 -18.47
CA VAL A 248 7.78 30.88 -17.38
C VAL A 248 9.22 31.37 -17.24
N SER A 249 9.82 31.11 -16.08
CA SER A 249 11.27 31.31 -15.89
C SER A 249 12.06 30.25 -16.65
N ASP A 250 13.34 30.53 -16.93
CA ASP A 250 14.25 29.56 -17.55
C ASP A 250 14.39 28.27 -16.69
N TRP A 251 14.30 28.40 -15.38
CA TRP A 251 14.31 27.26 -14.45
C TRP A 251 13.06 26.38 -14.64
N LEU A 252 11.87 26.98 -14.66
CA LEU A 252 10.63 26.22 -14.85
C LEU A 252 10.53 25.64 -16.26
N LYS A 253 11.06 26.35 -17.28
CA LYS A 253 11.18 25.81 -18.64
C LYS A 253 11.94 24.47 -18.63
N LYS A 254 13.10 24.38 -17.98
CA LYS A 254 13.89 23.15 -17.91
C LYS A 254 13.11 22.00 -17.26
N ILE A 255 12.38 22.28 -16.18
CA ILE A 255 11.53 21.27 -15.53
C ILE A 255 10.43 20.80 -16.49
N LEU A 256 9.79 21.71 -17.21
CA LEU A 256 8.71 21.36 -18.13
C LEU A 256 9.20 20.73 -19.45
N GLU A 257 10.48 20.84 -19.78
CA GLU A 257 11.13 20.04 -20.83
C GLU A 257 11.28 18.57 -20.41
N GLU A 258 11.60 18.31 -19.14
CA GLU A 258 11.78 16.97 -18.58
C GLU A 258 10.44 16.32 -18.19
N THR A 259 9.50 17.14 -17.69
CA THR A 259 8.17 16.70 -17.20
C THR A 259 7.07 17.58 -17.81
N PRO A 260 6.68 17.32 -19.08
CA PRO A 260 5.74 18.17 -19.79
C PRO A 260 4.32 18.10 -19.22
N LEU A 261 3.58 19.21 -19.31
CA LEU A 261 2.18 19.32 -18.89
C LEU A 261 1.24 18.46 -19.75
N SER A 262 1.57 18.25 -21.01
CA SER A 262 0.83 17.37 -21.92
C SER A 262 1.72 16.91 -23.08
N LEU A 263 1.28 15.86 -23.80
CA LEU A 263 1.99 15.31 -24.95
C LEU A 263 2.11 16.30 -26.13
N CYS A 264 1.21 17.31 -26.19
CA CYS A 264 1.20 18.35 -27.23
C CYS A 264 1.84 19.66 -26.74
N GLN A 265 2.60 19.61 -25.63
CA GLN A 265 3.31 20.81 -25.16
C GLN A 265 4.31 21.32 -26.21
N THR A 266 4.32 22.61 -26.40
CA THR A 266 5.32 23.29 -27.20
C THR A 266 5.98 24.42 -26.43
N ILE A 267 7.26 24.66 -26.71
CA ILE A 267 8.05 25.70 -26.06
C ILE A 267 8.51 26.69 -27.13
N SER A 268 8.26 27.96 -26.91
CA SER A 268 8.70 29.08 -27.77
C SER A 268 9.30 30.17 -26.89
N SER A 269 9.82 31.23 -27.54
CA SER A 269 10.31 32.41 -26.82
C SER A 269 9.65 33.65 -27.40
N LEU A 270 9.27 34.59 -26.54
CA LEU A 270 8.81 35.92 -26.91
C LEU A 270 9.57 36.95 -26.05
N ASN A 271 10.30 37.85 -26.70
CA ASN A 271 11.13 38.87 -26.04
C ASN A 271 12.09 38.22 -25.00
N GLU A 272 12.78 37.14 -25.39
CA GLU A 272 13.71 36.38 -24.58
C GLU A 272 13.06 35.60 -23.37
N GLN A 273 11.75 35.71 -23.20
CA GLN A 273 11.03 34.98 -22.18
C GLN A 273 10.44 33.68 -22.74
N PRO A 274 10.66 32.54 -22.06
CA PRO A 274 10.06 31.27 -22.48
C PRO A 274 8.53 31.28 -22.33
N ILE A 275 7.86 30.78 -23.36
CA ILE A 275 6.41 30.58 -23.41
C ILE A 275 6.15 29.09 -23.58
N ILE A 276 5.33 28.52 -22.69
CA ILE A 276 4.82 27.16 -22.76
C ILE A 276 3.38 27.21 -23.27
N LYS A 277 3.08 26.41 -24.31
CA LYS A 277 1.72 26.18 -24.78
C LYS A 277 1.42 24.69 -24.62
N ALA A 278 0.27 24.39 -24.03
CA ALA A 278 -0.15 23.01 -23.79
C ALA A 278 -1.67 22.89 -23.73
N SER A 279 -2.24 21.80 -24.25
CA SER A 279 -3.64 21.50 -24.03
C SER A 279 -3.71 20.67 -22.73
N VAL A 280 -4.43 21.17 -21.74
CA VAL A 280 -4.54 20.57 -20.40
C VAL A 280 -5.98 20.57 -19.93
N THR A 281 -6.33 19.64 -19.05
CA THR A 281 -7.64 19.66 -18.41
C THR A 281 -7.70 20.78 -17.38
N TYR A 282 -8.72 21.62 -17.45
CA TYR A 282 -8.96 22.68 -16.48
C TYR A 282 -9.35 22.09 -15.13
N THR A 283 -8.58 22.41 -14.09
CA THR A 283 -8.80 21.95 -12.71
C THR A 283 -8.43 23.03 -11.72
N VAL A 284 -9.06 23.02 -10.55
CA VAL A 284 -8.68 23.91 -9.43
C VAL A 284 -7.21 23.68 -9.01
N GLN A 285 -6.70 22.46 -9.19
CA GLN A 285 -5.29 22.20 -8.91
C GLN A 285 -4.36 22.89 -9.90
N LEU A 286 -4.77 23.01 -11.18
CA LEU A 286 -4.02 23.77 -12.18
C LEU A 286 -3.96 25.26 -11.79
N GLU A 287 -5.09 25.81 -11.31
CA GLU A 287 -5.12 27.20 -10.80
C GLU A 287 -4.14 27.39 -9.64
N TRP A 288 -4.16 26.49 -8.66
CA TRP A 288 -3.23 26.57 -7.51
C TRP A 288 -1.78 26.41 -7.92
N TRP A 289 -1.51 25.64 -8.96
CA TRP A 289 -0.16 25.46 -9.49
C TRP A 289 0.34 26.69 -10.22
N LEU A 290 -0.57 27.47 -10.83
CA LEU A 290 -0.25 28.71 -11.56
C LEU A 290 -0.05 29.91 -10.63
N LEU A 291 -0.59 29.89 -9.40
CA LEU A 291 -0.47 30.95 -8.39
C LEU A 291 0.81 30.81 -7.55
#